data_efefa02465a7500bece01c396fae3abd
#
_entry.id   efefa02465a7500bece01c396fae3abd
#
_cell.length_a   1.000
_cell.length_b   1.000
_cell.length_c   1.000
_cell.angle_alpha   90.00
_cell.angle_beta   90.00
_cell.angle_gamma   90.00
#
_symmetry.space_group_name_H-M   'P 1'
#
loop_
_entity.id
_entity.type
_entity.pdbx_description
1 polymer ?
#
loop_
_entity_poly.entity_id
_entity_poly.type
_entity_poly.pdbx_seq_one_letter_code
_entity_poly.pdbx_strand_id
1 'polypeptide(L)'
;NQSWVSDSINSLIDSVKNNANVTDHLDVDSAIDYLILNLINANADGIDKNWILDTWDGTKWVFAAYDMDGTLGNAWDGKSVVSPDLWNLSNHTSNAVFKLITTEYLQQFKERWQVLRDGVFSNSNLYTLAYNFAIQIPEEILDYERKVWINVPGTRTNNIEQITSWLPM
;
A
#
# COMPACT_ATOMS: atom_id res chain seq x y z
N ASN A 1 16.31 22.42 17.14
CA ASN A 1 15.13 23.22 16.83
C ASN A 1 14.44 22.61 15.61
N GLN A 2 13.26 21.97 15.81
CA GLN A 2 12.52 21.25 14.76
C GLN A 2 11.44 22.13 14.11
N SER A 3 11.54 23.46 14.23
CA SER A 3 10.52 24.39 13.69
C SER A 3 10.33 24.25 12.18
N TRP A 4 11.42 23.98 11.43
CA TRP A 4 11.35 23.81 9.98
C TRP A 4 10.46 22.63 9.55
N VAL A 5 10.41 21.55 10.34
CA VAL A 5 9.54 20.38 10.04
C VAL A 5 8.08 20.79 10.07
N SER A 6 7.67 21.52 11.13
CA SER A 6 6.30 22.01 11.26
C SER A 6 5.94 22.96 10.12
N ASP A 7 6.86 23.88 9.76
CA ASP A 7 6.63 24.85 8.69
C ASP A 7 6.49 24.15 7.33
N SER A 8 7.36 23.17 7.06
CA SER A 8 7.36 22.41 5.80
C SER A 8 6.11 21.52 5.68
N ILE A 9 5.71 20.81 6.76
CA ILE A 9 4.48 20.02 6.78
C ILE A 9 3.23 20.92 6.62
N ASN A 10 3.20 22.08 7.26
CA ASN A 10 2.09 23.00 7.07
C ASN A 10 2.01 23.50 5.62
N SER A 11 3.14 23.76 4.97
CA SER A 11 3.19 24.12 3.56
C SER A 11 2.64 23.01 2.66
N LEU A 12 2.98 21.75 2.92
CA LEU A 12 2.39 20.60 2.24
C LEU A 12 0.86 20.54 2.45
N ILE A 13 0.42 20.63 3.69
CA ILE A 13 -1.01 20.58 4.03
C ILE A 13 -1.78 21.69 3.32
N ASP A 14 -1.28 22.91 3.31
CA ASP A 14 -1.91 24.05 2.68
C ASP A 14 -1.93 23.92 1.16
N SER A 15 -0.85 23.41 0.56
CA SER A 15 -0.78 23.15 -0.89
C SER A 15 -1.81 22.11 -1.33
N VAL A 16 -1.97 21.03 -0.58
CA VAL A 16 -2.95 19.98 -0.86
C VAL A 16 -4.39 20.49 -0.67
N LYS A 17 -4.66 21.21 0.42
CA LYS A 17 -6.00 21.77 0.70
C LYS A 17 -6.46 22.77 -0.37
N ASN A 18 -5.55 23.58 -0.86
CA ASN A 18 -5.85 24.65 -1.82
C ASN A 18 -5.64 24.20 -3.28
N ASN A 19 -5.15 22.98 -3.51
CA ASN A 19 -4.73 22.48 -4.81
C ASN A 19 -3.80 23.48 -5.54
N ALA A 20 -2.80 23.98 -4.82
CA ALA A 20 -1.90 25.00 -5.33
C ALA A 20 -0.43 24.67 -4.98
N ASN A 21 0.45 24.74 -5.98
CA ASN A 21 1.89 24.47 -5.81
C ASN A 21 2.19 23.10 -5.19
N VAL A 22 1.33 22.10 -5.42
CA VAL A 22 1.44 20.77 -4.80
C VAL A 22 2.78 20.13 -5.10
N THR A 23 3.27 20.23 -6.33
CA THR A 23 4.54 19.63 -6.78
C THR A 23 5.79 20.27 -6.15
N ASP A 24 5.64 21.43 -5.52
CA ASP A 24 6.73 22.08 -4.79
C ASP A 24 6.95 21.42 -3.42
N HIS A 25 5.90 20.81 -2.86
CA HIS A 25 5.88 20.24 -1.51
C HIS A 25 5.67 18.74 -1.47
N LEU A 26 5.11 18.15 -2.52
CA LEU A 26 4.86 16.71 -2.62
C LEU A 26 5.55 16.14 -3.87
N ASP A 27 6.23 15.02 -3.70
CA ASP A 27 6.58 14.16 -4.82
C ASP A 27 5.32 13.39 -5.25
N VAL A 28 4.64 13.92 -6.27
CA VAL A 28 3.37 13.37 -6.77
C VAL A 28 3.56 11.97 -7.35
N ASP A 29 4.69 11.70 -8.01
CA ASP A 29 5.00 10.38 -8.57
C ASP A 29 5.15 9.34 -7.43
N SER A 30 5.87 9.70 -6.37
CA SER A 30 5.98 8.87 -5.17
C SER A 30 4.62 8.61 -4.51
N ALA A 31 3.78 9.63 -4.42
CA ALA A 31 2.44 9.49 -3.83
C ALA A 31 1.52 8.60 -4.70
N ILE A 32 1.63 8.69 -6.02
CA ILE A 32 0.93 7.80 -6.97
C ILE A 32 1.42 6.36 -6.81
N ASP A 33 2.74 6.13 -6.79
CA ASP A 33 3.31 4.80 -6.63
C ASP A 33 2.92 4.17 -5.29
N TYR A 34 2.91 4.97 -4.21
CA TYR A 34 2.45 4.53 -2.90
C TYR A 34 0.96 4.14 -2.92
N LEU A 35 0.10 4.95 -3.54
CA LEU A 35 -1.32 4.63 -3.67
C LEU A 35 -1.52 3.33 -4.46
N ILE A 36 -0.81 3.16 -5.59
CA ILE A 36 -0.87 1.94 -6.40
C ILE A 36 -0.42 0.72 -5.60
N LEU A 37 0.66 0.83 -4.83
CA LEU A 37 1.14 -0.25 -3.96
C LEU A 37 0.05 -0.70 -2.98
N ASN A 38 -0.62 0.24 -2.31
CA ASN A 38 -1.68 -0.08 -1.36
C ASN A 38 -2.92 -0.66 -2.06
N LEU A 39 -3.26 -0.19 -3.26
CA LEU A 39 -4.37 -0.74 -4.04
C LEU A 39 -4.12 -2.19 -4.46
N ILE A 40 -2.92 -2.51 -4.97
CA ILE A 40 -2.58 -3.87 -5.39
C ILE A 40 -2.58 -4.84 -4.21
N ASN A 41 -2.14 -4.38 -3.06
CA ASN A 41 -2.12 -5.19 -1.84
C ASN A 41 -3.43 -5.15 -1.05
N ALA A 42 -4.44 -4.39 -1.51
CA ALA A 42 -5.68 -4.14 -0.76
C ALA A 42 -5.42 -3.69 0.69
N ASN A 43 -4.42 -2.82 0.87
CA ASN A 43 -4.01 -2.31 2.17
C ASN A 43 -4.81 -1.05 2.53
N ALA A 44 -5.96 -1.24 3.16
CA ALA A 44 -6.81 -0.13 3.62
C ALA A 44 -6.08 0.75 4.65
N ASP A 45 -5.39 0.13 5.58
CA ASP A 45 -4.67 0.83 6.65
C ASP A 45 -3.54 1.72 6.10
N GLY A 46 -2.86 1.30 5.04
CA GLY A 46 -1.87 2.13 4.36
C GLY A 46 -2.45 3.36 3.66
N ILE A 47 -3.75 3.36 3.35
CA ILE A 47 -4.44 4.54 2.82
C ILE A 47 -4.94 5.44 3.96
N ASP A 48 -5.47 4.86 5.03
CA ASP A 48 -6.16 5.61 6.08
C ASP A 48 -5.21 6.13 7.18
N LYS A 49 -4.19 5.38 7.58
CA LYS A 49 -3.38 5.70 8.77
C LYS A 49 -1.90 5.26 8.75
N ASN A 50 -1.58 4.11 8.15
CA ASN A 50 -0.24 3.51 8.25
C ASN A 50 0.67 3.98 7.10
N TRP A 51 1.03 5.24 7.10
CA TRP A 51 1.95 5.84 6.14
C TRP A 51 2.93 6.78 6.84
N ILE A 52 4.12 6.88 6.28
CA ILE A 52 5.18 7.77 6.74
C ILE A 52 5.45 8.78 5.63
N LEU A 53 5.63 10.02 6.00
CA LEU A 53 6.20 11.05 5.14
C LEU A 53 7.68 11.24 5.48
N ASP A 54 8.51 11.21 4.45
CA ASP A 54 9.94 11.45 4.55
C ASP A 54 10.36 12.56 3.58
N THR A 55 11.50 13.19 3.83
CA THR A 55 12.04 14.24 2.97
C THR A 55 13.56 14.28 3.02
N TRP A 56 14.19 14.42 1.86
CA TRP A 56 15.63 14.55 1.73
C TRP A 56 16.13 16.01 1.85
N ASP A 57 15.29 16.95 1.46
CA ASP A 57 15.64 18.37 1.35
C ASP A 57 14.90 19.29 2.33
N GLY A 58 13.98 18.72 3.10
CA GLY A 58 13.15 19.45 4.05
C GLY A 58 12.00 20.23 3.42
N THR A 59 11.77 20.09 2.12
CA THR A 59 10.73 20.83 1.37
C THR A 59 9.77 19.92 0.64
N LYS A 60 10.30 18.95 -0.11
CA LYS A 60 9.50 18.00 -0.89
C LYS A 60 9.36 16.67 -0.15
N TRP A 61 8.15 16.24 0.08
CA TRP A 61 7.79 15.05 0.84
C TRP A 61 7.46 13.87 -0.07
N VAL A 62 7.89 12.68 0.36
CA VAL A 62 7.64 11.38 -0.27
C VAL A 62 6.89 10.47 0.70
N PHE A 63 6.08 9.54 0.17
CA PHE A 63 5.45 8.51 0.97
C PHE A 63 6.36 7.29 1.12
N ALA A 64 6.42 6.73 2.33
CA ALA A 64 7.08 5.47 2.61
C ALA A 64 6.07 4.46 3.17
N ALA A 65 6.17 3.20 2.72
CA ALA A 65 5.31 2.13 3.19
C ALA A 65 5.65 1.76 4.63
N TYR A 66 4.61 1.53 5.42
CA TYR A 66 4.72 1.13 6.81
C TYR A 66 3.56 0.20 7.18
N ASP A 67 3.85 -0.84 7.97
CA ASP A 67 2.85 -1.75 8.54
C ASP A 67 1.94 -2.40 7.49
N MET A 68 2.53 -3.29 6.68
CA MET A 68 1.87 -3.93 5.54
C MET A 68 1.28 -5.32 5.89
N ASP A 69 1.05 -5.64 7.17
CA ASP A 69 0.57 -6.94 7.62
C ASP A 69 -0.89 -7.21 7.25
N GLY A 70 -1.74 -6.18 7.28
CA GLY A 70 -3.16 -6.25 6.90
C GLY A 70 -3.39 -6.15 5.39
N THR A 71 -2.74 -6.98 4.58
CA THR A 71 -2.81 -6.94 3.12
C THR A 71 -3.44 -8.19 2.53
N LEU A 72 -3.84 -8.13 1.26
CA LEU A 72 -4.35 -9.26 0.48
C LEU A 72 -5.48 -10.02 1.19
N GLY A 73 -6.37 -9.25 1.82
CA GLY A 73 -7.53 -9.76 2.54
C GLY A 73 -7.27 -10.22 3.97
N ASN A 74 -6.02 -10.17 4.46
CA ASN A 74 -5.76 -10.45 5.87
C ASN A 74 -6.29 -9.33 6.76
N ALA A 75 -7.05 -9.69 7.78
CA ALA A 75 -7.41 -8.76 8.85
C ALA A 75 -6.34 -8.76 9.95
N TRP A 76 -6.32 -7.69 10.73
CA TRP A 76 -5.38 -7.49 11.84
C TRP A 76 -5.38 -8.62 12.90
N ASP A 77 -6.46 -9.36 13.01
CA ASP A 77 -6.61 -10.47 13.96
C ASP A 77 -6.02 -11.80 13.45
N GLY A 78 -5.53 -11.84 12.22
CA GLY A 78 -4.99 -13.02 11.55
C GLY A 78 -6.00 -14.15 11.31
N LYS A 79 -7.29 -13.92 11.55
CA LYS A 79 -8.37 -14.93 11.44
C LYS A 79 -9.31 -14.65 10.29
N SER A 80 -9.57 -13.39 10.05
CA SER A 80 -10.55 -12.96 9.05
C SER A 80 -9.88 -12.73 7.73
N VAL A 81 -10.50 -13.23 6.67
CA VAL A 81 -10.11 -12.93 5.29
C VAL A 81 -11.25 -12.17 4.64
N VAL A 82 -10.97 -10.96 4.18
CA VAL A 82 -11.94 -10.16 3.42
C VAL A 82 -11.92 -10.64 1.98
N SER A 83 -13.11 -10.80 1.37
CA SER A 83 -13.20 -11.14 -0.06
C SER A 83 -12.74 -9.95 -0.91
N PRO A 84 -12.02 -10.20 -2.02
CA PRO A 84 -11.68 -9.17 -3.01
C PRO A 84 -12.87 -8.31 -3.44
N ASP A 85 -14.04 -8.93 -3.62
CA ASP A 85 -15.28 -8.24 -4.04
C ASP A 85 -15.79 -7.21 -3.03
N LEU A 86 -15.35 -7.28 -1.77
CA LEU A 86 -15.75 -6.35 -0.71
C LEU A 86 -14.81 -5.16 -0.58
N TRP A 87 -13.64 -5.22 -1.21
CA TRP A 87 -12.69 -4.13 -1.16
C TRP A 87 -13.05 -3.03 -2.16
N ASN A 88 -13.19 -1.80 -1.69
CA ASN A 88 -13.55 -0.67 -2.52
C ASN A 88 -12.79 0.59 -2.09
N LEU A 89 -11.99 1.13 -3.00
CA LEU A 89 -11.22 2.36 -2.79
C LEU A 89 -12.09 3.53 -2.31
N SER A 90 -13.34 3.63 -2.78
CA SER A 90 -14.23 4.72 -2.39
C SER A 90 -14.51 4.78 -0.90
N ASN A 91 -14.31 3.68 -0.17
CA ASN A 91 -14.45 3.64 1.27
C ASN A 91 -13.23 4.22 2.01
N HIS A 92 -12.13 4.49 1.31
CA HIS A 92 -10.82 4.89 1.87
C HIS A 92 -10.38 6.27 1.36
N THR A 93 -11.32 7.14 1.02
CA THR A 93 -11.03 8.49 0.44
C THR A 93 -10.90 9.61 1.48
N SER A 94 -10.71 9.28 2.76
CA SER A 94 -10.52 10.29 3.82
C SER A 94 -9.18 11.02 3.70
N ASN A 95 -8.17 10.40 3.10
CA ASN A 95 -6.85 11.01 2.90
C ASN A 95 -6.89 12.05 1.78
N ALA A 96 -6.61 13.31 2.13
CA ALA A 96 -6.70 14.44 1.21
C ALA A 96 -5.71 14.32 0.02
N VAL A 97 -4.52 13.75 0.24
CA VAL A 97 -3.53 13.54 -0.84
C VAL A 97 -4.05 12.51 -1.84
N PHE A 98 -4.57 11.38 -1.36
CA PHE A 98 -5.06 10.33 -2.28
C PHE A 98 -6.34 10.75 -2.99
N LYS A 99 -7.17 11.57 -2.33
CA LYS A 99 -8.29 12.24 -3.01
C LYS A 99 -7.80 13.15 -4.13
N LEU A 100 -6.79 13.97 -3.86
CA LEU A 100 -6.19 14.85 -4.86
C LEU A 100 -5.62 14.05 -6.05
N ILE A 101 -4.91 12.95 -5.81
CA ILE A 101 -4.39 12.07 -6.86
C ILE A 101 -5.53 11.53 -7.72
N THR A 102 -6.60 11.05 -7.11
CA THR A 102 -7.74 10.44 -7.84
C THR A 102 -8.66 11.46 -8.51
N THR A 103 -8.44 12.75 -8.31
CA THR A 103 -9.16 13.84 -9.00
C THR A 103 -8.25 14.60 -9.96
N GLU A 104 -7.27 15.33 -9.45
CA GLU A 104 -6.45 16.24 -10.22
C GLU A 104 -5.33 15.54 -11.02
N TYR A 105 -4.78 14.43 -10.47
CA TYR A 105 -3.72 13.65 -11.09
C TYR A 105 -4.21 12.30 -11.65
N LEU A 106 -5.52 12.16 -11.87
CA LEU A 106 -6.15 10.90 -12.28
C LEU A 106 -5.56 10.33 -13.57
N GLN A 107 -5.24 11.18 -14.55
CA GLN A 107 -4.66 10.70 -15.80
C GLN A 107 -3.27 10.11 -15.59
N GLN A 108 -2.42 10.81 -14.84
CA GLN A 108 -1.07 10.36 -14.48
C GLN A 108 -1.12 9.06 -13.66
N PHE A 109 -2.05 8.96 -12.70
CA PHE A 109 -2.30 7.74 -11.96
C PHE A 109 -2.69 6.55 -12.88
N LYS A 110 -3.59 6.75 -13.83
CA LYS A 110 -4.02 5.70 -14.78
C LYS A 110 -2.87 5.23 -15.67
N GLU A 111 -2.08 6.16 -16.20
CA GLU A 111 -0.92 5.85 -17.03
C GLU A 111 0.12 5.05 -16.23
N ARG A 112 0.41 5.48 -15.01
CA ARG A 112 1.35 4.79 -14.13
C ARG A 112 0.84 3.41 -13.72
N TRP A 113 -0.45 3.30 -13.37
CA TRP A 113 -1.11 2.01 -13.12
C TRP A 113 -0.90 1.05 -14.28
N GLN A 114 -1.16 1.47 -15.52
CA GLN A 114 -1.02 0.62 -16.70
C GLN A 114 0.44 0.15 -16.87
N VAL A 115 1.41 1.06 -16.78
CA VAL A 115 2.83 0.72 -16.86
C VAL A 115 3.23 -0.32 -15.82
N LEU A 116 2.80 -0.15 -14.58
CA LEU A 116 3.14 -1.08 -13.49
C LEU A 116 2.42 -2.43 -13.67
N ARG A 117 1.16 -2.43 -14.11
CA ARG A 117 0.38 -3.67 -14.36
C ARG A 117 0.89 -4.46 -15.57
N ASP A 118 1.40 -3.81 -16.58
CA ASP A 118 2.05 -4.45 -17.74
C ASP A 118 3.47 -4.94 -17.42
N GLY A 119 4.07 -4.46 -16.32
CA GLY A 119 5.43 -4.74 -15.88
C GLY A 119 5.52 -5.46 -14.55
N VAL A 120 6.13 -4.78 -13.57
CA VAL A 120 6.51 -5.36 -12.26
C VAL A 120 5.32 -5.86 -11.45
N PHE A 121 4.14 -5.27 -11.63
CA PHE A 121 2.91 -5.69 -10.96
C PHE A 121 1.99 -6.53 -11.84
N SER A 122 2.51 -7.13 -12.92
CA SER A 122 1.73 -8.13 -13.65
C SER A 122 1.40 -9.32 -12.75
N ASN A 123 0.24 -9.97 -12.99
CA ASN A 123 -0.20 -11.10 -12.18
C ASN A 123 0.87 -12.22 -12.13
N SER A 124 1.56 -12.49 -13.25
CA SER A 124 2.62 -13.49 -13.31
C SER A 124 3.82 -13.13 -12.42
N ASN A 125 4.24 -11.86 -12.41
CA ASN A 125 5.35 -11.42 -11.58
C ASN A 125 4.97 -11.43 -10.10
N LEU A 126 3.79 -10.94 -9.75
CA LEU A 126 3.31 -10.97 -8.36
C LEU A 126 3.16 -12.39 -7.84
N TYR A 127 2.60 -13.30 -8.65
CA TYR A 127 2.55 -14.73 -8.31
C TYR A 127 3.95 -15.31 -8.08
N THR A 128 4.87 -15.03 -9.00
CA THR A 128 6.25 -15.53 -8.91
C THR A 128 6.95 -15.02 -7.66
N LEU A 129 6.79 -13.74 -7.32
CA LEU A 129 7.36 -13.15 -6.10
C LEU A 129 6.78 -13.81 -4.85
N ALA A 130 5.45 -13.93 -4.76
CA ALA A 130 4.77 -14.54 -3.62
C ALA A 130 5.18 -16.02 -3.45
N TYR A 131 5.20 -16.78 -4.54
CA TYR A 131 5.60 -18.17 -4.54
C TYR A 131 7.07 -18.34 -4.11
N ASN A 132 7.98 -17.60 -4.74
CA ASN A 132 9.40 -17.67 -4.42
C ASN A 132 9.70 -17.28 -2.99
N PHE A 133 8.99 -16.30 -2.44
CA PHE A 133 9.11 -15.96 -1.03
C PHE A 133 8.60 -17.08 -0.13
N ALA A 134 7.42 -17.62 -0.42
CA ALA A 134 6.79 -18.66 0.39
C ALA A 134 7.63 -19.95 0.46
N ILE A 135 8.26 -20.37 -0.65
CA ILE A 135 9.09 -21.59 -0.64
C ILE A 135 10.42 -21.45 0.10
N GLN A 136 10.88 -20.23 0.37
CA GLN A 136 12.11 -20.00 1.16
C GLN A 136 11.89 -20.23 2.66
N ILE A 137 10.66 -20.21 3.13
CA ILE A 137 10.34 -20.45 4.54
C ILE A 137 10.22 -21.97 4.75
N PRO A 138 11.08 -22.61 5.57
CA PRO A 138 10.97 -24.04 5.87
C PRO A 138 9.60 -24.38 6.49
N GLU A 139 9.03 -25.54 6.12
CA GLU A 139 7.71 -25.95 6.63
C GLU A 139 7.73 -26.12 8.16
N GLU A 140 8.85 -26.54 8.74
CA GLU A 140 9.05 -26.69 10.17
C GLU A 140 8.88 -25.38 10.92
N ILE A 141 9.26 -24.25 10.30
CA ILE A 141 9.06 -22.90 10.89
C ILE A 141 7.58 -22.56 10.88
N LEU A 142 6.88 -22.81 9.77
CA LEU A 142 5.43 -22.61 9.71
C LEU A 142 4.67 -23.48 10.69
N ASP A 143 5.10 -24.74 10.86
CA ASP A 143 4.54 -25.67 11.85
C ASP A 143 4.77 -25.20 13.30
N TYR A 144 5.96 -24.64 13.56
CA TYR A 144 6.27 -24.06 14.87
C TYR A 144 5.42 -22.81 15.14
N GLU A 145 5.33 -21.91 14.19
CA GLU A 145 4.47 -20.70 14.28
C GLU A 145 3.02 -21.07 14.58
N ARG A 146 2.45 -22.06 13.90
CA ARG A 146 1.09 -22.55 14.15
C ARG A 146 0.87 -23.12 15.57
N LYS A 147 1.92 -23.67 16.17
CA LYS A 147 1.86 -24.17 17.57
C LYS A 147 1.92 -23.04 18.59
N VAL A 148 2.69 -21.99 18.29
CA VAL A 148 2.85 -20.84 19.19
C VAL A 148 1.68 -19.87 19.03
N TRP A 149 1.28 -19.61 17.79
CA TRP A 149 0.25 -18.65 17.43
C TRP A 149 -0.93 -19.36 16.76
N ILE A 150 -1.91 -19.76 17.55
CA ILE A 150 -3.06 -20.57 17.09
C ILE A 150 -3.94 -19.88 16.03
N ASN A 151 -3.73 -18.59 15.81
CA ASN A 151 -4.46 -17.77 14.84
C ASN A 151 -3.66 -17.47 13.55
N VAL A 152 -2.42 -17.97 13.45
CA VAL A 152 -1.63 -17.79 12.23
C VAL A 152 -2.33 -18.46 11.05
N PRO A 153 -2.48 -17.79 9.91
CA PRO A 153 -3.16 -18.35 8.75
C PRO A 153 -2.45 -19.61 8.26
N GLY A 154 -3.22 -20.60 8.06
CA GLY A 154 -3.12 -21.81 7.28
C GLY A 154 -1.75 -22.43 6.99
N THR A 155 -1.76 -23.30 6.01
CA THR A 155 -0.56 -23.94 5.43
C THR A 155 0.04 -23.00 4.37
N ARG A 156 1.27 -23.29 3.93
CA ARG A 156 1.90 -22.59 2.80
C ARG A 156 0.97 -22.56 1.57
N THR A 157 0.33 -23.67 1.24
CA THR A 157 -0.59 -23.79 0.11
C THR A 157 -1.75 -22.81 0.26
N ASN A 158 -2.39 -22.77 1.45
CA ASN A 158 -3.51 -21.85 1.69
C ASN A 158 -3.09 -20.39 1.60
N ASN A 159 -1.89 -20.05 2.07
CA ASN A 159 -1.37 -18.68 1.98
C ASN A 159 -1.12 -18.27 0.52
N ILE A 160 -0.57 -19.15 -0.30
CA ILE A 160 -0.38 -18.91 -1.74
C ILE A 160 -1.74 -18.78 -2.44
N GLU A 161 -2.69 -19.67 -2.16
CA GLU A 161 -4.05 -19.61 -2.72
C GLU A 161 -4.75 -18.30 -2.33
N GLN A 162 -4.63 -17.86 -1.10
CA GLN A 162 -5.18 -16.58 -0.66
C GLN A 162 -4.57 -15.42 -1.44
N ILE A 163 -3.24 -15.31 -1.47
CA ILE A 163 -2.53 -14.25 -2.20
C ILE A 163 -2.96 -14.23 -3.67
N THR A 164 -2.98 -15.41 -4.30
CA THR A 164 -3.31 -15.51 -5.73
C THR A 164 -4.77 -15.21 -6.03
N SER A 165 -5.68 -15.34 -5.07
CA SER A 165 -7.09 -14.96 -5.23
C SER A 165 -7.28 -13.45 -5.41
N TRP A 166 -6.33 -12.64 -4.96
CA TRP A 166 -6.36 -11.18 -5.07
C TRP A 166 -5.68 -10.64 -6.33
N LEU A 167 -4.85 -11.42 -7.01
CA LEU A 167 -4.05 -10.95 -8.14
C LEU A 167 -4.83 -10.65 -9.43
N PRO A 168 -5.99 -11.26 -9.73
CA PRO A 168 -6.74 -11.00 -10.96
C PRO A 168 -7.49 -9.66 -10.99
N MET A 169 -7.56 -8.93 -9.90
CA MET A 169 -8.33 -7.69 -9.78
C MET A 169 -7.71 -6.49 -10.51
#